data_0aa8a90ab9420710a24680f9c5843beb
#
_entry.id   0aa8a90ab9420710a24680f9c5843beb
#
_cell.length_a   1.000
_cell.length_b   1.000
_cell.length_c   1.000
_cell.angle_alpha   90.00
_cell.angle_beta   90.00
_cell.angle_gamma   90.00
#
_symmetry.space_group_name_H-M   'P 1'
#
loop_
_entity.id
_entity.type
_entity.pdbx_description
1 polymer ?
#
loop_
_entity_poly.entity_id
_entity_poly.type
_entity_poly.pdbx_seq_one_letter_code
_entity_poly.pdbx_strand_id
1 'polypeptide(L)'
;MRALLHVDVVTLARVLLSVEAEKRSERCDQLFDRAHAADKYRKRFGRIHMNYGRGDLASACWDEKKRSEPFLSDRDYAQCMRVILDRVLKGA
;
A
#
# COMPACT_ATOMS: atom_id res chain seq x y z
N MET A 1 1.27 11.93 0.50
CA MET A 1 0.58 10.81 1.18
C MET A 1 0.46 11.13 2.66
N ARG A 2 -0.62 10.73 3.27
CA ARG A 2 -0.79 10.85 4.73
C ARG A 2 0.24 10.00 5.46
N ALA A 3 0.41 10.27 6.75
CA ALA A 3 1.32 9.50 7.59
C ALA A 3 1.03 7.99 7.48
N LEU A 4 2.09 7.20 7.35
CA LEU A 4 1.99 5.76 7.21
C LEU A 4 1.78 5.11 8.58
N LEU A 5 0.70 4.34 8.70
CA LEU A 5 0.36 3.62 9.92
C LEU A 5 0.60 2.11 9.74
N HIS A 6 0.67 1.38 10.85
CA HIS A 6 0.82 -0.08 10.79
C HIS A 6 -0.28 -0.74 9.97
N VAL A 7 -1.53 -0.27 10.10
CA VAL A 7 -2.65 -0.82 9.32
C VAL A 7 -2.46 -0.63 7.83
N ASP A 8 -1.83 0.45 7.41
CA ASP A 8 -1.51 0.68 6.01
C ASP A 8 -0.55 -0.37 5.48
N VAL A 9 0.50 -0.64 6.24
CA VAL A 9 1.51 -1.64 5.87
C VAL A 9 0.91 -3.04 5.82
N VAL A 10 0.11 -3.39 6.82
CA VAL A 10 -0.58 -4.69 6.85
C VAL A 10 -1.51 -4.84 5.65
N THR A 11 -2.29 -3.82 5.34
CA THR A 11 -3.22 -3.85 4.20
C THR A 11 -2.47 -4.07 2.89
N LEU A 12 -1.41 -3.32 2.65
CA LEU A 12 -0.61 -3.48 1.44
C LEU A 12 0.08 -4.84 1.40
N ALA A 13 0.61 -5.33 2.52
CA ALA A 13 1.23 -6.66 2.57
C ALA A 13 0.23 -7.75 2.19
N ARG A 14 -1.02 -7.65 2.63
CA ARG A 14 -2.08 -8.58 2.25
C ARG A 14 -2.39 -8.54 0.75
N VAL A 15 -2.32 -7.35 0.16
CA VAL A 15 -2.45 -7.20 -1.30
C VAL A 15 -1.27 -7.89 -2.00
N LEU A 16 -0.06 -7.63 -1.55
CA LEU A 16 1.15 -8.19 -2.18
C LEU A 16 1.21 -9.71 -2.09
N LEU A 17 0.58 -10.32 -1.08
CA LEU A 17 0.47 -11.78 -0.99
C LEU A 17 -0.30 -12.39 -2.17
N SER A 18 -1.18 -11.65 -2.80
CA SER A 18 -1.92 -12.11 -3.98
C SER A 18 -1.22 -11.75 -5.30
N VAL A 19 -0.03 -11.14 -5.22
CA VAL A 19 0.77 -10.74 -6.38
C VAL A 19 1.98 -11.66 -6.48
N GLU A 20 2.37 -12.04 -7.71
CA GLU A 20 3.55 -12.83 -7.95
C GLU A 20 4.80 -12.13 -7.37
N ALA A 21 5.70 -12.91 -6.77
CA ALA A 21 6.84 -12.39 -6.03
C ALA A 21 7.66 -11.37 -6.83
N GLU A 22 7.92 -11.65 -8.11
CA GLU A 22 8.73 -10.79 -8.98
C GLU A 22 8.05 -9.47 -9.35
N LYS A 23 6.74 -9.35 -9.11
CA LYS A 23 5.96 -8.16 -9.42
C LYS A 23 5.60 -7.33 -8.19
N ARG A 24 5.94 -7.79 -7.01
CA ARG A 24 5.55 -7.14 -5.75
C ARG A 24 6.13 -5.75 -5.59
N SER A 25 7.40 -5.57 -5.93
CA SER A 25 8.06 -4.26 -5.83
C SER A 25 7.39 -3.23 -6.73
N GLU A 26 7.10 -3.59 -7.96
CA GLU A 26 6.41 -2.71 -8.91
C GLU A 26 4.99 -2.37 -8.43
N ARG A 27 4.26 -3.38 -7.95
CA ARG A 27 2.91 -3.16 -7.44
C ARG A 27 2.90 -2.27 -6.20
N CYS A 28 3.86 -2.47 -5.33
CA CYS A 28 4.06 -1.62 -4.15
C CYS A 28 4.24 -0.16 -4.57
N ASP A 29 5.12 0.10 -5.53
CA ASP A 29 5.36 1.45 -6.04
C ASP A 29 4.09 2.07 -6.63
N GLN A 30 3.32 1.30 -7.40
CA GLN A 30 2.06 1.77 -7.99
C GLN A 30 1.06 2.20 -6.92
N LEU A 31 0.94 1.42 -5.84
CA LEU A 31 -0.02 1.73 -4.79
C LEU A 31 0.43 2.92 -3.94
N PHE A 32 1.72 3.07 -3.71
CA PHE A 32 2.25 4.30 -3.09
C PHE A 32 1.96 5.52 -3.97
N ASP A 33 2.17 5.41 -5.27
CA ASP A 33 1.90 6.51 -6.20
C ASP A 33 0.42 6.90 -6.22
N ARG A 34 -0.49 5.92 -6.15
CA ARG A 34 -1.93 6.18 -6.02
C ARG A 34 -2.26 6.96 -4.75
N ALA A 35 -1.66 6.56 -3.62
CA ALA A 35 -1.87 7.24 -2.35
C ALA A 35 -1.38 8.69 -2.41
N HIS A 36 -0.21 8.92 -3.01
CA HIS A 36 0.31 10.26 -3.21
C HIS A 36 -0.60 11.12 -4.10
N ALA A 37 -1.09 10.54 -5.20
CA ALA A 37 -1.99 11.23 -6.12
C ALA A 37 -3.30 11.60 -5.42
N ALA A 38 -3.86 10.69 -4.63
CA ALA A 38 -5.08 10.92 -3.87
C ALA A 38 -4.92 12.03 -2.83
N ASP A 39 -3.77 12.07 -2.16
CA ASP A 39 -3.48 13.12 -1.17
C ASP A 39 -3.39 14.50 -1.82
N LYS A 40 -2.70 14.60 -2.96
CA LYS A 40 -2.64 15.85 -3.73
C LYS A 40 -4.02 16.29 -4.19
N TYR A 41 -4.83 15.36 -4.67
CA TYR A 41 -6.20 15.63 -5.09
C TYR A 41 -7.03 16.19 -3.93
N ARG A 42 -6.93 15.55 -2.76
CA ARG A 42 -7.66 15.98 -1.56
C ARG A 42 -7.25 17.38 -1.11
N LYS A 43 -5.96 17.68 -1.13
CA LYS A 43 -5.45 19.01 -0.77
C LYS A 43 -5.92 20.09 -1.73
N ARG A 44 -5.99 19.76 -3.02
CA ARG A 44 -6.39 20.73 -4.05
C ARG A 44 -7.90 20.94 -4.10
N PHE A 45 -8.70 19.87 -4.02
CA PHE A 45 -10.13 19.92 -4.25
C PHE A 45 -10.98 19.77 -2.97
N GLY A 46 -10.35 19.47 -1.85
CA GLY A 46 -11.04 19.33 -0.56
C GLY A 46 -11.96 18.12 -0.46
N ARG A 47 -11.75 17.09 -1.29
CA ARG A 47 -12.58 15.89 -1.28
C ARG A 47 -11.77 14.64 -1.65
N ILE A 48 -12.35 13.49 -1.29
CA ILE A 48 -11.75 12.18 -1.51
C ILE A 48 -11.70 11.86 -3.01
N HIS A 49 -10.55 11.32 -3.47
CA HIS A 49 -10.43 10.84 -4.85
C HIS A 49 -11.32 9.63 -5.06
N MET A 50 -12.11 9.64 -6.12
CA MET A 50 -13.09 8.59 -6.41
C MET A 50 -12.46 7.20 -6.50
N ASN A 51 -11.28 7.08 -7.12
CA ASN A 51 -10.63 5.79 -7.39
C ASN A 51 -9.50 5.46 -6.42
N TYR A 52 -8.80 6.48 -5.89
CA TYR A 52 -7.55 6.26 -5.13
C TYR A 52 -7.69 6.56 -3.63
N GLY A 53 -8.85 6.98 -3.18
CA GLY A 53 -9.15 7.12 -1.76
C GLY A 53 -8.77 8.44 -1.15
N ARG A 54 -8.47 8.39 0.17
CA ARG A 54 -8.33 9.57 1.04
C ARG A 54 -6.91 10.14 1.11
N GLY A 55 -5.94 9.51 0.46
CA GLY A 55 -4.55 9.90 0.54
C GLY A 55 -3.70 9.06 1.48
N ASP A 56 -4.28 8.05 2.13
CA ASP A 56 -3.53 7.04 2.87
C ASP A 56 -3.38 5.77 2.02
N LEU A 57 -2.41 4.95 2.40
CA LEU A 57 -2.09 3.75 1.64
C LEU A 57 -3.21 2.71 1.70
N ALA A 58 -3.83 2.54 2.87
CA ALA A 58 -4.91 1.57 3.04
C ALA A 58 -6.08 1.88 2.11
N SER A 59 -6.47 3.16 1.99
CA SER A 59 -7.59 3.53 1.11
C SER A 59 -7.22 3.40 -0.37
N ALA A 60 -5.95 3.55 -0.74
CA ALA A 60 -5.50 3.32 -2.11
C ALA A 60 -5.62 1.85 -2.53
N CYS A 61 -5.70 0.94 -1.57
CA CYS A 61 -5.82 -0.50 -1.79
C CYS A 61 -7.27 -1.01 -1.75
N TRP A 62 -8.26 -0.12 -1.71
CA TRP A 62 -9.65 -0.51 -1.46
C TRP A 62 -10.20 -1.53 -2.44
N ASP A 63 -9.83 -1.45 -3.71
CA ASP A 63 -10.30 -2.33 -4.79
C ASP A 63 -9.36 -3.49 -5.09
N GLU A 64 -8.26 -3.61 -4.33
CA GLU A 64 -7.27 -4.66 -4.57
C GLU A 64 -7.66 -5.95 -3.86
N LYS A 65 -7.34 -7.07 -4.50
CA LYS A 65 -7.51 -8.39 -3.89
C LYS A 65 -6.54 -8.53 -2.72
N LYS A 66 -7.07 -8.94 -1.56
CA LYS A 66 -6.28 -9.10 -0.33
C LYS A 66 -6.43 -10.51 0.19
N ARG A 67 -5.34 -11.07 0.68
CA ARG A 67 -5.37 -12.33 1.43
C ARG A 67 -5.57 -12.06 2.91
N SER A 68 -6.00 -13.10 3.65
CA SER A 68 -6.07 -13.01 5.11
C SER A 68 -4.68 -12.76 5.67
N GLU A 69 -4.60 -12.02 6.77
CA GLU A 69 -3.34 -11.72 7.43
C GLU A 69 -2.74 -12.99 8.06
N PRO A 70 -1.55 -13.44 7.61
CA PRO A 70 -0.86 -14.56 8.25
C PRO A 70 -0.15 -14.11 9.52
N PHE A 71 0.45 -15.06 10.24
CA PHE A 71 1.39 -14.72 11.29
C PHE A 71 2.64 -14.08 10.67
N LEU A 72 3.27 -13.21 11.41
CA LEU A 72 4.46 -12.50 10.93
C LEU A 72 5.64 -13.45 10.65
N SER A 73 5.63 -14.63 11.27
CA SER A 73 6.61 -15.68 11.00
C SER A 73 6.44 -16.37 9.64
N ASP A 74 5.33 -16.14 8.94
CA ASP A 74 5.14 -16.63 7.58
C ASP A 74 6.15 -15.96 6.67
N ARG A 75 6.94 -16.75 5.94
CA ARG A 75 8.06 -16.25 5.14
C ARG A 75 7.58 -15.37 3.97
N ASP A 76 6.51 -15.78 3.32
CA ASP A 76 5.97 -15.03 2.19
C ASP A 76 5.43 -13.67 2.64
N TYR A 77 4.72 -13.65 3.77
CA TYR A 77 4.23 -12.41 4.36
C TYR A 77 5.39 -11.51 4.80
N ALA A 78 6.41 -12.08 5.44
CA ALA A 78 7.60 -11.32 5.83
C ALA A 78 8.30 -10.71 4.62
N GLN A 79 8.33 -11.42 3.50
CA GLN A 79 8.90 -10.91 2.24
C GLN A 79 8.09 -9.72 1.72
N CYS A 80 6.77 -9.78 1.80
CA CYS A 80 5.92 -8.65 1.43
C CYS A 80 6.17 -7.44 2.32
N MET A 81 6.31 -7.66 3.62
CA MET A 81 6.65 -6.59 4.57
C MET A 81 7.99 -5.95 4.22
N ARG A 82 8.97 -6.76 3.87
CA ARG A 82 10.30 -6.27 3.48
C ARG A 82 10.23 -5.36 2.26
N VAL A 83 9.47 -5.75 1.24
CA VAL A 83 9.28 -4.93 0.04
C VAL A 83 8.72 -3.56 0.40
N ILE A 84 7.73 -3.51 1.29
CA ILE A 84 7.11 -2.27 1.71
C ILE A 84 8.08 -1.40 2.50
N LEU A 85 8.79 -2.00 3.46
CA LEU A 85 9.74 -1.26 4.29
C LEU A 85 10.92 -0.75 3.46
N ASP A 86 11.36 -1.47 2.44
CA ASP A 86 12.37 -0.99 1.51
C ASP A 86 11.89 0.26 0.78
N ARG A 87 10.62 0.30 0.36
CA ARG A 87 10.04 1.50 -0.25
C ARG A 87 10.01 2.67 0.73
N VAL A 88 9.65 2.42 1.98
CA VAL A 88 9.65 3.46 3.02
C VAL A 88 11.05 4.06 3.20
N LEU A 89 12.08 3.20 3.21
CA LEU A 89 13.46 3.63 3.36
C LEU A 89 13.96 4.46 2.17
N LYS A 90 13.35 4.31 1.01
CA LYS A 90 13.67 5.14 -0.18
C LYS A 90 12.97 6.50 -0.14
N GLY A 91 12.14 6.77 0.84
CA GLY A 91 11.38 8.01 0.94
C GLY A 91 10.01 7.89 0.32
N ALA A 92 9.17 7.17 0.99
CA ALA A 92 7.79 6.92 0.55
C ALA A 92 6.95 8.18 0.36
#